data_a1967885991f92a7c119b4305358da15
#
_entry.id   a1967885991f92a7c119b4305358da15
#
_cell.length_a   1.000
_cell.length_b   1.000
_cell.length_c   1.000
_cell.angle_alpha   90.00
_cell.angle_beta   90.00
_cell.angle_gamma   90.00
#
_symmetry.space_group_name_H-M   'P 1'
#
loop_
_entity.id
_entity.type
_entity.pdbx_description
1 polymer ?
#
loop_
_entity_poly.entity_id
_entity_poly.type
_entity_poly.pdbx_seq_one_letter_code
_entity_poly.pdbx_strand_id
1 'polypeptide(L)'
;MTSHSLSSSGHQRVCPWWLAYTFDNPLRRLIHKPQKILGNYVKEGMTVMDLGCGMGHFAIGMAGLVGSTGKVIAVDLQQNMLDIMGKRSRRAGLDDRIIPHLCRADAIDIDESVDFILAFWMVHEVPDQSQFFKQLKLLLAAEGKILITEPKMHVTVQDLENTVEIAHSCGLQCIEKPDIRFSHAALLGLVPSS
;
A
#
# COMPACT_ATOMS: atom_id res chain seq x y z
N MET A 1 49.34 -7.85 8.85
CA MET A 1 48.53 -6.68 8.57
C MET A 1 47.21 -7.19 8.01
N THR A 2 46.23 -7.40 8.87
CA THR A 2 44.91 -7.93 8.52
C THR A 2 43.94 -6.77 8.54
N SER A 3 43.46 -6.39 7.35
CA SER A 3 42.43 -5.37 7.15
C SER A 3 41.04 -5.95 7.44
N HIS A 4 40.45 -5.57 8.57
CA HIS A 4 39.03 -5.80 8.83
C HIS A 4 38.20 -4.87 7.98
N SER A 5 37.50 -5.45 7.01
CA SER A 5 36.40 -4.76 6.30
C SER A 5 35.19 -4.70 7.23
N LEU A 6 34.83 -3.50 7.70
CA LEU A 6 33.58 -3.23 8.39
C LEU A 6 32.45 -3.30 7.38
N SER A 7 31.62 -4.34 7.46
CA SER A 7 30.36 -4.40 6.77
C SER A 7 29.40 -3.41 7.44
N SER A 8 29.07 -2.32 6.75
CA SER A 8 28.01 -1.40 7.14
C SER A 8 26.66 -2.11 6.97
N SER A 9 26.12 -2.66 8.05
CA SER A 9 24.71 -3.07 8.13
C SER A 9 23.85 -1.81 8.05
N GLY A 10 23.28 -1.56 6.86
CA GLY A 10 22.31 -0.50 6.66
C GLY A 10 21.09 -0.75 7.53
N HIS A 11 20.97 0.00 8.62
CA HIS A 11 19.74 0.01 9.42
C HIS A 11 18.62 0.60 8.57
N GLN A 12 17.72 -0.24 8.15
CA GLN A 12 16.46 0.12 7.52
C GLN A 12 15.67 1.03 8.47
N ARG A 13 15.52 2.30 8.13
CA ARG A 13 14.74 3.27 8.91
C ARG A 13 13.27 3.10 8.58
N VAL A 14 12.64 2.06 9.11
CA VAL A 14 11.18 1.99 9.17
C VAL A 14 10.70 3.14 10.04
N CYS A 15 9.74 3.92 9.54
CA CYS A 15 9.19 5.05 10.30
C CYS A 15 8.65 4.54 11.66
N PRO A 16 9.13 5.08 12.80
CA PRO A 16 8.69 4.63 14.10
C PRO A 16 7.18 4.82 14.28
N TRP A 17 6.47 3.84 14.84
CA TRP A 17 5.02 3.81 15.00
C TRP A 17 4.43 5.07 15.66
N TRP A 18 5.16 5.71 16.59
CA TRP A 18 4.72 6.94 17.23
C TRP A 18 4.75 8.15 16.30
N LEU A 19 5.58 8.15 15.25
CA LEU A 19 5.58 9.17 14.19
C LEU A 19 4.35 9.02 13.28
N ALA A 20 3.78 7.81 13.16
CA ALA A 20 2.57 7.57 12.40
C ALA A 20 1.37 8.39 12.91
N TYR A 21 1.34 8.74 14.22
CA TYR A 21 0.33 9.66 14.76
C TYR A 21 0.43 11.07 14.17
N THR A 22 1.62 11.53 13.78
CA THR A 22 1.79 12.84 13.13
C THR A 22 1.26 12.82 11.70
N PHE A 23 1.29 11.67 11.03
CA PHE A 23 0.79 11.48 9.68
C PHE A 23 -0.70 11.12 9.62
N ASP A 24 -1.28 10.50 10.66
CA ASP A 24 -2.72 10.20 10.77
C ASP A 24 -3.48 11.30 11.54
N ASN A 25 -3.20 12.56 11.21
CA ASN A 25 -3.89 13.68 11.82
C ASN A 25 -5.29 13.92 11.20
N PRO A 26 -6.24 14.60 11.90
CA PRO A 26 -7.59 14.86 11.40
C PRO A 26 -7.60 15.59 10.05
N LEU A 27 -6.59 16.44 9.79
CA LEU A 27 -6.47 17.19 8.53
C LEU A 27 -6.22 16.27 7.34
N ARG A 28 -5.35 15.25 7.50
CA ARG A 28 -5.13 14.23 6.46
C ARG A 28 -6.42 13.48 6.12
N ARG A 29 -7.24 13.15 7.12
CA ARG A 29 -8.53 12.47 6.92
C ARG A 29 -9.54 13.30 6.14
N LEU A 30 -9.51 14.63 6.30
CA LEU A 30 -10.34 15.55 5.52
C LEU A 30 -9.87 15.66 4.06
N ILE A 31 -8.55 15.60 3.85
CA ILE A 31 -7.92 15.78 2.53
C ILE A 31 -7.99 14.50 1.71
N HIS A 32 -7.57 13.38 2.30
CA HIS A 32 -7.50 12.08 1.65
C HIS A 32 -8.69 11.21 2.04
N LYS A 33 -9.89 11.58 1.57
CA LYS A 33 -11.11 10.81 1.80
C LYS A 33 -11.09 9.52 0.97
N PRO A 34 -11.07 8.32 1.60
CA PRO A 34 -10.99 7.04 0.88
C PRO A 34 -12.05 6.92 -0.22
N GLN A 35 -13.30 7.31 0.06
CA GLN A 35 -14.41 7.24 -0.90
C GLN A 35 -14.16 8.08 -2.16
N LYS A 36 -13.49 9.24 -2.03
CA LYS A 36 -13.18 10.10 -3.18
C LYS A 36 -12.02 9.56 -4.01
N ILE A 37 -11.00 8.99 -3.35
CA ILE A 37 -9.80 8.50 -4.02
C ILE A 37 -10.06 7.11 -4.62
N LEU A 38 -10.75 6.24 -3.89
CA LEU A 38 -10.86 4.82 -4.21
C LEU A 38 -12.20 4.41 -4.83
N GLY A 39 -13.24 5.26 -4.74
CA GLY A 39 -14.59 4.90 -5.18
C GLY A 39 -14.72 4.55 -6.68
N ASN A 40 -13.78 4.99 -7.52
CA ASN A 40 -13.73 4.60 -8.93
C ASN A 40 -13.08 3.22 -9.13
N TYR A 41 -12.23 2.76 -8.21
CA TYR A 41 -11.42 1.56 -8.33
C TYR A 41 -11.95 0.39 -7.50
N VAL A 42 -12.41 0.67 -6.27
CA VAL A 42 -12.90 -0.35 -5.33
C VAL A 42 -14.41 -0.48 -5.46
N LYS A 43 -14.90 -1.71 -5.67
CA LYS A 43 -16.33 -2.03 -5.86
C LYS A 43 -16.78 -3.05 -4.82
N GLU A 44 -18.10 -3.14 -4.65
CA GLU A 44 -18.71 -4.16 -3.79
C GLU A 44 -18.31 -5.58 -4.23
N GLY A 45 -18.04 -6.44 -3.25
CA GLY A 45 -17.63 -7.82 -3.45
C GLY A 45 -16.15 -8.04 -3.72
N MET A 46 -15.35 -6.98 -3.96
CA MET A 46 -13.92 -7.12 -4.22
C MET A 46 -13.13 -7.59 -3.00
N THR A 47 -12.06 -8.35 -3.26
CA THR A 47 -10.94 -8.58 -2.34
C THR A 47 -9.88 -7.51 -2.61
N VAL A 48 -9.61 -6.66 -1.62
CA VAL A 48 -8.66 -5.55 -1.78
C VAL A 48 -7.57 -5.57 -0.70
N MET A 49 -6.42 -4.97 -1.00
CA MET A 49 -5.28 -4.94 -0.08
C MET A 49 -4.84 -3.50 0.19
N ASP A 50 -4.58 -3.18 1.47
CA ASP A 50 -3.98 -1.92 1.94
C ASP A 50 -2.57 -2.21 2.45
N LEU A 51 -1.56 -1.86 1.66
CA LEU A 51 -0.15 -2.06 2.00
C LEU A 51 0.41 -0.88 2.77
N GLY A 52 1.00 -1.16 3.93
CA GLY A 52 1.39 -0.12 4.89
C GLY A 52 0.15 0.55 5.47
N CYS A 53 -0.83 -0.25 5.90
CA CYS A 53 -2.17 0.22 6.30
C CYS A 53 -2.14 1.17 7.50
N GLY A 54 -1.05 1.19 8.28
CA GLY A 54 -0.90 1.98 9.48
C GLY A 54 -2.07 1.78 10.45
N MET A 55 -2.64 2.88 10.92
CA MET A 55 -3.79 2.83 11.83
C MET A 55 -5.15 2.64 11.12
N GLY A 56 -5.16 2.23 9.83
CA GLY A 56 -6.33 1.76 9.10
C GLY A 56 -7.20 2.83 8.46
N HIS A 57 -6.67 4.01 8.15
CA HIS A 57 -7.45 5.07 7.51
C HIS A 57 -8.07 4.62 6.19
N PHE A 58 -7.25 4.04 5.30
CA PHE A 58 -7.73 3.53 4.02
C PHE A 58 -8.37 2.15 4.15
N ALA A 59 -7.83 1.23 4.97
CA ALA A 59 -8.42 -0.09 5.18
C ALA A 59 -9.88 0.00 5.63
N ILE A 60 -10.21 0.85 6.62
CA ILE A 60 -11.58 1.07 7.09
C ILE A 60 -12.44 1.73 5.99
N GLY A 61 -11.85 2.66 5.23
CA GLY A 61 -12.55 3.28 4.10
C GLY A 61 -12.88 2.27 2.99
N MET A 62 -11.95 1.39 2.64
CA MET A 62 -12.16 0.31 1.67
C MET A 62 -13.17 -0.71 2.16
N ALA A 63 -13.18 -1.06 3.45
CA ALA A 63 -14.17 -1.96 4.04
C ALA A 63 -15.61 -1.46 3.88
N GLY A 64 -15.79 -0.13 3.89
CA GLY A 64 -17.08 0.48 3.54
C GLY A 64 -17.43 0.36 2.06
N LEU A 65 -16.44 0.37 1.16
CA LEU A 65 -16.65 0.33 -0.29
C LEU A 65 -16.88 -1.11 -0.80
N VAL A 66 -16.17 -2.10 -0.25
CA VAL A 66 -16.31 -3.51 -0.68
C VAL A 66 -17.61 -4.15 -0.21
N GLY A 67 -18.37 -3.50 0.68
CA GLY A 67 -19.64 -4.01 1.17
C GLY A 67 -19.51 -5.26 2.06
N SER A 68 -20.62 -5.97 2.25
CA SER A 68 -20.68 -7.14 3.12
C SER A 68 -20.13 -8.43 2.50
N THR A 69 -19.97 -8.44 1.17
CA THR A 69 -19.51 -9.61 0.41
C THR A 69 -18.03 -9.52 0.03
N GLY A 70 -17.42 -8.34 0.17
CA GLY A 70 -16.00 -8.13 -0.09
C GLY A 70 -15.17 -8.15 1.19
N LYS A 71 -13.84 -8.05 1.03
CA LYS A 71 -12.90 -8.02 2.14
C LYS A 71 -11.68 -7.16 1.87
N VAL A 72 -11.04 -6.73 2.95
CA VAL A 72 -9.81 -5.92 2.94
C VAL A 72 -8.72 -6.67 3.67
N ILE A 73 -7.59 -6.93 3.01
CA ILE A 73 -6.39 -7.42 3.65
C ILE A 73 -5.55 -6.20 4.05
N ALA A 74 -5.45 -5.93 5.34
CA ALA A 74 -4.73 -4.79 5.88
C ALA A 74 -3.34 -5.22 6.31
N VAL A 75 -2.32 -4.85 5.53
CA VAL A 75 -0.93 -5.32 5.68
C VAL A 75 -0.06 -4.24 6.30
N ASP A 76 0.71 -4.59 7.32
CA ASP A 76 1.70 -3.69 7.93
C ASP A 76 2.89 -4.48 8.49
N LEU A 77 4.05 -3.83 8.59
CA LEU A 77 5.26 -4.36 9.23
C LEU A 77 5.19 -4.32 10.76
N GLN A 78 4.30 -3.50 11.31
CA GLN A 78 4.25 -3.18 12.72
C GLN A 78 2.96 -3.69 13.36
N GLN A 79 3.08 -4.67 14.27
CA GLN A 79 1.94 -5.24 15.01
C GLN A 79 1.10 -4.16 15.72
N ASN A 80 1.76 -3.14 16.29
CA ASN A 80 1.06 -2.05 16.99
C ASN A 80 0.11 -1.28 16.06
N MET A 81 0.44 -1.12 14.77
CA MET A 81 -0.43 -0.49 13.78
C MET A 81 -1.68 -1.32 13.54
N LEU A 82 -1.51 -2.63 13.35
CA LEU A 82 -2.61 -3.58 13.18
C LEU A 82 -3.52 -3.62 14.40
N ASP A 83 -2.96 -3.57 15.61
CA ASP A 83 -3.73 -3.54 16.86
C ASP A 83 -4.60 -2.28 16.96
N ILE A 84 -4.05 -1.12 16.59
CA ILE A 84 -4.80 0.15 16.59
C ILE A 84 -5.87 0.12 15.49
N MET A 85 -5.51 -0.34 14.29
CA MET A 85 -6.43 -0.52 13.17
C MET A 85 -7.61 -1.42 13.58
N GLY A 86 -7.34 -2.57 14.19
CA GLY A 86 -8.38 -3.48 14.65
C GLY A 86 -9.32 -2.89 15.72
N LYS A 87 -8.81 -2.03 16.62
CA LYS A 87 -9.67 -1.27 17.56
C LYS A 87 -10.56 -0.26 16.85
N ARG A 88 -10.03 0.38 15.80
CA ARG A 88 -10.78 1.38 15.01
C ARG A 88 -11.82 0.74 14.12
N SER A 89 -11.50 -0.39 13.47
CA SER A 89 -12.44 -1.13 12.61
C SER A 89 -13.64 -1.65 13.42
N ARG A 90 -13.40 -2.20 14.62
CA ARG A 90 -14.50 -2.61 15.54
C ARG A 90 -15.40 -1.42 15.94
N ARG A 91 -14.83 -0.26 16.24
CA ARG A 91 -15.62 0.94 16.55
C ARG A 91 -16.45 1.44 15.34
N ALA A 92 -15.99 1.13 14.14
CA ALA A 92 -16.71 1.46 12.90
C ALA A 92 -17.73 0.38 12.50
N GLY A 93 -17.75 -0.79 13.18
CA GLY A 93 -18.59 -1.95 12.83
C GLY A 93 -18.22 -2.58 11.48
N LEU A 94 -16.91 -2.60 11.15
CA LEU A 94 -16.35 -3.06 9.87
C LEU A 94 -15.23 -4.09 10.04
N ASP A 95 -15.03 -4.60 11.25
CA ASP A 95 -13.95 -5.53 11.56
C ASP A 95 -14.19 -6.94 10.97
N ASP A 96 -15.43 -7.29 10.69
CA ASP A 96 -15.83 -8.51 9.97
C ASP A 96 -15.32 -8.57 8.52
N ARG A 97 -14.95 -7.43 7.94
CA ARG A 97 -14.47 -7.29 6.55
C ARG A 97 -12.98 -7.06 6.43
N ILE A 98 -12.28 -6.87 7.55
CA ILE A 98 -10.85 -6.52 7.55
C ILE A 98 -10.03 -7.64 8.16
N ILE A 99 -9.10 -8.17 7.38
CA ILE A 99 -8.15 -9.20 7.79
C ILE A 99 -6.80 -8.51 8.04
N PRO A 100 -6.37 -8.37 9.32
CA PRO A 100 -5.04 -7.85 9.62
C PRO A 100 -3.97 -8.87 9.24
N HIS A 101 -2.90 -8.42 8.60
CA HIS A 101 -1.77 -9.26 8.19
C HIS A 101 -0.45 -8.60 8.54
N LEU A 102 0.35 -9.25 9.39
CA LEU A 102 1.70 -8.81 9.72
C LEU A 102 2.66 -9.39 8.68
N CYS A 103 3.30 -8.52 7.90
CA CYS A 103 4.28 -8.93 6.90
C CYS A 103 5.73 -8.70 7.39
N ARG A 104 6.69 -9.19 6.59
CA ARG A 104 8.11 -8.86 6.72
C ARG A 104 8.49 -7.79 5.70
N ALA A 105 9.65 -7.15 5.91
CA ALA A 105 10.13 -6.11 5.00
C ALA A 105 10.46 -6.64 3.59
N ASP A 106 10.75 -7.93 3.46
CA ASP A 106 11.13 -8.62 2.22
C ASP A 106 10.05 -9.54 1.67
N ALA A 107 8.97 -9.82 2.44
CA ALA A 107 7.93 -10.74 2.04
C ALA A 107 6.54 -10.34 2.55
N ILE A 108 5.58 -10.31 1.64
CA ILE A 108 4.17 -10.01 1.96
C ILE A 108 3.50 -11.26 2.56
N ASP A 109 3.91 -12.48 2.14
CA ASP A 109 3.44 -13.78 2.65
C ASP A 109 1.90 -13.96 2.59
N ILE A 110 1.31 -13.63 1.45
CA ILE A 110 -0.11 -13.81 1.15
C ILE A 110 -0.22 -14.64 -0.13
N ASP A 111 -1.10 -15.65 -0.13
CA ASP A 111 -1.34 -16.54 -1.27
C ASP A 111 -2.67 -16.23 -1.98
N GLU A 112 -3.40 -15.23 -1.50
CA GLU A 112 -4.70 -14.88 -2.04
C GLU A 112 -4.61 -13.86 -3.16
N SER A 113 -5.37 -14.09 -4.25
CA SER A 113 -5.50 -13.14 -5.35
C SER A 113 -6.38 -11.96 -4.95
N VAL A 114 -5.98 -10.74 -5.35
CA VAL A 114 -6.66 -9.49 -5.00
C VAL A 114 -7.02 -8.67 -6.23
N ASP A 115 -8.19 -8.03 -6.19
CA ASP A 115 -8.72 -7.19 -7.28
C ASP A 115 -8.11 -5.78 -7.28
N PHE A 116 -7.69 -5.31 -6.12
CA PHE A 116 -7.11 -3.97 -5.98
C PHE A 116 -6.10 -3.90 -4.84
N ILE A 117 -4.97 -3.26 -5.10
CA ILE A 117 -3.92 -3.01 -4.12
C ILE A 117 -3.72 -1.51 -3.99
N LEU A 118 -3.73 -1.00 -2.77
CA LEU A 118 -3.33 0.36 -2.43
C LEU A 118 -1.95 0.35 -1.76
N ALA A 119 -1.03 1.15 -2.27
CA ALA A 119 0.26 1.48 -1.63
C ALA A 119 0.34 3.00 -1.45
N PHE A 120 -0.07 3.50 -0.27
CA PHE A 120 -0.24 4.93 -0.02
C PHE A 120 0.89 5.49 0.84
N TRP A 121 1.82 6.24 0.21
CA TRP A 121 2.96 6.89 0.85
C TRP A 121 3.94 5.92 1.53
N MET A 122 4.24 4.80 0.86
CA MET A 122 5.11 3.77 1.45
C MET A 122 6.13 3.16 0.48
N VAL A 123 5.94 3.25 -0.85
CA VAL A 123 6.82 2.54 -1.81
C VAL A 123 8.24 3.11 -1.81
N HIS A 124 8.40 4.41 -1.53
CA HIS A 124 9.72 5.04 -1.38
C HIS A 124 10.53 4.51 -0.17
N GLU A 125 9.88 3.82 0.78
CA GLU A 125 10.54 3.18 1.92
C GLU A 125 10.94 1.72 1.62
N VAL A 126 10.49 1.15 0.48
CA VAL A 126 10.77 -0.24 0.09
C VAL A 126 12.20 -0.36 -0.43
N PRO A 127 13.05 -1.22 0.20
CA PRO A 127 14.46 -1.32 -0.16
C PRO A 127 14.70 -1.94 -1.53
N ASP A 128 13.94 -2.98 -1.87
CA ASP A 128 13.97 -3.67 -3.16
C ASP A 128 12.60 -3.58 -3.83
N GLN A 129 12.41 -2.49 -4.57
CA GLN A 129 11.17 -2.26 -5.30
C GLN A 129 10.94 -3.33 -6.39
N SER A 130 11.99 -3.89 -6.99
CA SER A 130 11.86 -4.94 -7.99
C SER A 130 11.26 -6.21 -7.40
N GLN A 131 11.78 -6.66 -6.24
CA GLN A 131 11.23 -7.81 -5.51
C GLN A 131 9.80 -7.53 -5.05
N PHE A 132 9.53 -6.33 -4.56
CA PHE A 132 8.21 -5.89 -4.13
C PHE A 132 7.18 -5.98 -5.26
N PHE A 133 7.45 -5.38 -6.43
CA PHE A 133 6.53 -5.42 -7.56
C PHE A 133 6.34 -6.83 -8.14
N LYS A 134 7.35 -7.71 -8.09
CA LYS A 134 7.19 -9.11 -8.48
C LYS A 134 6.20 -9.84 -7.56
N GLN A 135 6.23 -9.56 -6.26
CA GLN A 135 5.26 -10.12 -5.31
C GLN A 135 3.85 -9.57 -5.60
N LEU A 136 3.70 -8.24 -5.78
CA LEU A 136 2.40 -7.64 -6.09
C LEU A 136 1.79 -8.20 -7.38
N LYS A 137 2.62 -8.41 -8.41
CA LYS A 137 2.16 -9.01 -9.67
C LYS A 137 1.56 -10.40 -9.46
N LEU A 138 2.17 -11.24 -8.61
CA LEU A 138 1.68 -12.59 -8.35
C LEU A 138 0.35 -12.60 -7.57
N LEU A 139 0.12 -11.58 -6.75
CA LEU A 139 -1.11 -11.41 -5.97
C LEU A 139 -2.24 -10.79 -6.78
N LEU A 140 -1.94 -10.12 -7.88
CA LEU A 140 -2.93 -9.35 -8.62
C LEU A 140 -3.82 -10.25 -9.47
N ALA A 141 -5.14 -10.11 -9.35
CA ALA A 141 -6.10 -10.73 -10.26
C ALA A 141 -5.89 -10.26 -11.70
N ALA A 142 -6.39 -10.99 -12.70
CA ALA A 142 -6.17 -10.69 -14.13
C ALA A 142 -6.54 -9.26 -14.52
N GLU A 143 -7.65 -8.73 -14.00
CA GLU A 143 -8.12 -7.34 -14.22
C GLU A 143 -7.78 -6.42 -13.03
N GLY A 144 -6.98 -6.92 -12.09
CA GLY A 144 -6.63 -6.23 -10.86
C GLY A 144 -5.77 -5.00 -11.12
N LYS A 145 -5.79 -4.06 -10.17
CA LYS A 145 -5.08 -2.80 -10.28
C LYS A 145 -4.30 -2.47 -9.00
N ILE A 146 -3.21 -1.75 -9.15
CA ILE A 146 -2.39 -1.25 -8.05
C ILE A 146 -2.39 0.27 -8.13
N LEU A 147 -2.84 0.94 -7.08
CA LEU A 147 -2.69 2.38 -6.95
C LEU A 147 -1.52 2.70 -6.05
N ILE A 148 -0.49 3.29 -6.63
CA ILE A 148 0.66 3.84 -5.90
C ILE A 148 0.43 5.32 -5.73
N THR A 149 0.66 5.83 -4.52
CA THR A 149 0.71 7.27 -4.25
C THR A 149 1.94 7.60 -3.43
N GLU A 150 2.62 8.68 -3.77
CA GLU A 150 3.82 9.15 -3.09
C GLU A 150 3.72 10.62 -2.68
N PRO A 151 4.20 11.01 -1.48
CA PRO A 151 4.04 12.36 -0.98
C PRO A 151 4.94 13.34 -1.74
N LYS A 152 4.37 14.41 -2.30
CA LYS A 152 5.12 15.46 -3.04
C LYS A 152 6.21 16.15 -2.21
N MET A 153 6.17 16.02 -0.88
CA MET A 153 7.17 16.60 0.01
C MET A 153 8.49 15.79 0.07
N HIS A 154 8.44 14.49 -0.25
CA HIS A 154 9.58 13.57 -0.11
C HIS A 154 9.98 12.91 -1.43
N VAL A 155 9.04 12.79 -2.37
CA VAL A 155 9.22 12.09 -3.64
C VAL A 155 8.99 13.06 -4.77
N THR A 156 9.93 13.14 -5.70
CA THR A 156 9.80 13.97 -6.91
C THR A 156 9.00 13.22 -7.99
N VAL A 157 8.60 13.95 -9.04
CA VAL A 157 7.99 13.32 -10.23
C VAL A 157 8.94 12.29 -10.83
N GLN A 158 10.25 12.60 -10.90
CA GLN A 158 11.25 11.69 -11.46
C GLN A 158 11.40 10.41 -10.64
N ASP A 159 11.32 10.50 -9.30
CA ASP A 159 11.35 9.31 -8.44
C ASP A 159 10.15 8.40 -8.69
N LEU A 160 8.94 8.97 -8.86
CA LEU A 160 7.77 8.18 -9.24
C LEU A 160 7.94 7.54 -10.63
N GLU A 161 8.48 8.28 -11.63
CA GLU A 161 8.75 7.71 -12.95
C GLU A 161 9.73 6.53 -12.87
N ASN A 162 10.79 6.65 -12.10
CA ASN A 162 11.74 5.55 -11.86
C ASN A 162 11.05 4.35 -11.20
N THR A 163 10.17 4.58 -10.22
CA THR A 163 9.35 3.54 -9.59
C THR A 163 8.44 2.83 -10.62
N VAL A 164 7.80 3.59 -11.52
CA VAL A 164 6.96 3.06 -12.58
C VAL A 164 7.77 2.25 -13.60
N GLU A 165 8.99 2.67 -13.94
CA GLU A 165 9.90 1.91 -14.82
C GLU A 165 10.33 0.58 -14.19
N ILE A 166 10.60 0.56 -12.87
CA ILE A 166 10.88 -0.68 -12.14
C ILE A 166 9.65 -1.61 -12.19
N ALA A 167 8.46 -1.08 -11.92
CA ALA A 167 7.22 -1.85 -12.01
C ALA A 167 6.99 -2.42 -13.42
N HIS A 168 7.27 -1.62 -14.46
CA HIS A 168 7.17 -2.05 -15.86
C HIS A 168 8.12 -3.21 -16.16
N SER A 169 9.36 -3.15 -15.70
CA SER A 169 10.32 -4.25 -15.86
C SER A 169 9.90 -5.54 -15.14
N CYS A 170 8.98 -5.44 -14.17
CA CYS A 170 8.37 -6.58 -13.49
C CYS A 170 7.08 -7.10 -14.17
N GLY A 171 6.65 -6.49 -15.29
CA GLY A 171 5.46 -6.89 -16.05
C GLY A 171 4.16 -6.22 -15.61
N LEU A 172 4.26 -5.05 -15.01
CA LEU A 172 3.16 -4.13 -14.74
C LEU A 172 3.23 -2.97 -15.72
N GLN A 173 2.09 -2.36 -16.07
CA GLN A 173 2.02 -1.17 -16.91
C GLN A 173 1.29 -0.04 -16.21
N CYS A 174 1.71 1.19 -16.43
CA CYS A 174 0.99 2.36 -15.98
C CYS A 174 -0.24 2.60 -16.86
N ILE A 175 -1.43 2.58 -16.26
CA ILE A 175 -2.71 2.79 -16.92
C ILE A 175 -3.07 4.27 -16.94
N GLU A 176 -2.90 4.94 -15.80
CA GLU A 176 -3.19 6.36 -15.63
C GLU A 176 -2.38 6.97 -14.47
N LYS A 177 -2.30 8.28 -14.41
CA LYS A 177 -1.70 9.05 -13.32
C LYS A 177 -2.79 9.94 -12.70
N PRO A 178 -3.56 9.43 -11.72
CA PRO A 178 -4.66 10.18 -11.14
C PRO A 178 -4.15 11.38 -10.33
N ASP A 179 -4.90 12.50 -10.38
CA ASP A 179 -4.60 13.67 -9.56
C ASP A 179 -5.09 13.46 -8.12
N ILE A 180 -4.16 13.19 -7.23
CA ILE A 180 -4.41 13.03 -5.79
C ILE A 180 -3.69 14.15 -5.05
N ARG A 181 -4.46 14.91 -4.29
CA ARG A 181 -3.94 16.09 -3.58
C ARG A 181 -2.72 15.76 -2.73
N PHE A 182 -1.66 16.58 -2.85
CA PHE A 182 -0.36 16.43 -2.19
C PHE A 182 0.41 15.14 -2.53
N SER A 183 -0.02 14.40 -3.56
CA SER A 183 0.64 13.17 -3.96
C SER A 183 0.97 13.17 -5.45
N HIS A 184 2.07 12.51 -5.81
CA HIS A 184 2.26 11.94 -7.13
C HIS A 184 1.62 10.55 -7.12
N ALA A 185 0.94 10.15 -8.19
CA ALA A 185 0.22 8.88 -8.23
C ALA A 185 0.33 8.19 -9.58
N ALA A 186 0.31 6.85 -9.54
CA ALA A 186 0.23 5.99 -10.71
C ALA A 186 -0.70 4.80 -10.43
N LEU A 187 -1.61 4.53 -11.36
CA LEU A 187 -2.42 3.32 -11.39
C LEU A 187 -1.76 2.32 -12.32
N LEU A 188 -1.43 1.14 -11.80
CA LEU A 188 -0.79 0.08 -12.54
C LEU A 188 -1.75 -1.09 -12.74
N GLY A 189 -1.53 -1.88 -13.80
CA GLY A 189 -2.17 -3.15 -14.06
C GLY A 189 -1.21 -4.12 -14.71
N LEU A 190 -1.65 -5.36 -14.92
CA LEU A 190 -0.85 -6.35 -15.63
C LEU A 190 -0.67 -5.93 -17.08
N VAL A 191 0.52 -6.19 -17.64
CA VAL A 191 0.72 -6.11 -19.10
C VAL A 191 -0.13 -7.21 -19.74
N PRO A 192 -0.99 -6.88 -20.74
CA PRO A 192 -1.77 -7.89 -21.43
C PRO A 192 -0.89 -9.00 -21.98
N SER A 193 -1.32 -10.25 -21.79
CA SER A 193 -0.68 -11.39 -22.46
C SER A 193 -0.92 -11.27 -23.95
N SER A 194 0.12 -11.20 -24.75
CA SER A 194 0.07 -11.20 -26.23
C SER A 194 -0.34 -12.57 -26.76
#